data_2e120655cf2d544515d272dd6861172f
#
_entry.id   2e120655cf2d544515d272dd6861172f
#
_cell.length_a   1.000
_cell.length_b   1.000
_cell.length_c   1.000
_cell.angle_alpha   90.00
_cell.angle_beta   90.00
_cell.angle_gamma   90.00
#
_symmetry.space_group_name_H-M   'P 1'
#
loop_
_entity.id
_entity.type
_entity.pdbx_description
1 polymer ?
#
loop_
_entity_poly.entity_id
_entity_poly.type
_entity_poly.pdbx_seq_one_letter_code
_entity_poly.pdbx_strand_id
1 'polypeptide(L)'
;MKMIVRRTALAVCTLVLALILPTAAFAACTGFDDVPETADCYESVMYLAEHEITQGTGNGCFSPDAPVTVRQWAMMLCRAYDVKVEGSSWSDLSQSAVEQSYRKGWLNETALSAPNIQLCRGALLKSAFATAKIPVYDSVLYAGGVSLPDHENCIRIGKELQLCGEEDDANEIVTRRDAAMLLHAILTRAFAVTAPAAPVTLVNAAGVNINDYLLALRQVPEPMLAAFKVAGWTYRIDFDYISELSKQLNMSCIGATNYSQKTIYLSEASATLHEFGHFLDWTLGIPAEHEQLYLAEAQNSGLRDYAKTNAREYFADCFNYWIAYSGSEKRMETFRNAAPQTWAYFEALEKNNWSG
;
A
#
# COMPACT_ATOMS: atom_id res chain seq x y z
N MET A 1 -35.15 -65.72 -45.72
CA MET A 1 -36.02 -65.71 -44.53
C MET A 1 -35.49 -64.65 -43.62
N LYS A 2 -36.08 -63.43 -43.69
CA LYS A 2 -35.60 -62.26 -42.95
C LYS A 2 -36.48 -62.05 -41.71
N MET A 3 -35.88 -62.18 -40.51
CA MET A 3 -36.56 -61.82 -39.26
C MET A 3 -36.45 -60.34 -39.02
N ILE A 4 -37.60 -59.70 -38.88
CA ILE A 4 -37.74 -58.29 -38.50
C ILE A 4 -37.84 -58.20 -36.95
N VAL A 5 -36.85 -57.59 -36.32
CA VAL A 5 -36.89 -57.29 -34.89
C VAL A 5 -37.47 -55.88 -34.68
N ARG A 6 -38.67 -55.83 -34.12
CA ARG A 6 -39.28 -54.55 -33.68
C ARG A 6 -38.64 -54.11 -32.36
N ARG A 7 -38.04 -52.91 -32.37
CA ARG A 7 -37.62 -52.19 -31.16
C ARG A 7 -38.79 -51.34 -30.70
N THR A 8 -39.32 -51.64 -29.56
CA THR A 8 -40.25 -50.80 -28.79
C THR A 8 -39.45 -49.77 -28.02
N ALA A 9 -39.63 -48.47 -28.34
CA ALA A 9 -39.06 -47.35 -27.58
C ALA A 9 -39.94 -47.08 -26.37
N LEU A 10 -39.40 -47.25 -25.16
CA LEU A 10 -40.01 -46.89 -23.87
C LEU A 10 -39.69 -45.41 -23.61
N ALA A 11 -40.68 -44.52 -23.76
CA ALA A 11 -40.57 -43.13 -23.41
C ALA A 11 -40.71 -43.00 -21.86
N VAL A 12 -39.58 -42.71 -21.18
CA VAL A 12 -39.58 -42.32 -19.78
C VAL A 12 -39.85 -40.84 -19.71
N CYS A 13 -41.06 -40.44 -19.32
CA CYS A 13 -41.42 -39.07 -18.97
C CYS A 13 -40.87 -38.77 -17.57
N THR A 14 -39.72 -38.11 -17.48
CA THR A 14 -39.23 -37.53 -16.23
C THR A 14 -39.94 -36.23 -15.98
N LEU A 15 -40.87 -36.22 -15.03
CA LEU A 15 -41.55 -35.07 -14.48
C LEU A 15 -40.53 -34.27 -13.62
N VAL A 16 -39.93 -33.23 -14.17
CA VAL A 16 -39.10 -32.30 -13.40
C VAL A 16 -40.06 -31.38 -12.63
N LEU A 17 -40.28 -31.70 -11.35
CA LEU A 17 -40.97 -30.82 -10.42
C LEU A 17 -40.03 -29.67 -10.08
N ALA A 18 -40.14 -28.54 -10.80
CA ALA A 18 -39.46 -27.30 -10.44
C ALA A 18 -40.08 -26.81 -9.14
N LEU A 19 -39.36 -27.03 -8.02
CA LEU A 19 -39.57 -26.33 -6.76
C LEU A 19 -39.28 -24.86 -7.01
N ILE A 20 -40.31 -24.09 -7.29
CA ILE A 20 -40.29 -22.61 -7.24
C ILE A 20 -40.21 -22.30 -5.75
N LEU A 21 -38.98 -22.17 -5.23
CA LEU A 21 -38.74 -21.46 -3.98
C LEU A 21 -39.23 -20.03 -4.23
N PRO A 22 -40.04 -19.45 -3.36
CA PRO A 22 -40.33 -18.03 -3.47
C PRO A 22 -39.01 -17.28 -3.25
N THR A 23 -38.39 -16.82 -4.32
CA THR A 23 -37.47 -15.71 -4.20
C THR A 23 -38.26 -14.62 -3.56
N ALA A 24 -37.97 -14.28 -2.31
CA ALA A 24 -38.47 -13.04 -1.72
C ALA A 24 -38.07 -11.96 -2.72
N ALA A 25 -39.04 -11.49 -3.48
CA ALA A 25 -38.87 -10.32 -4.32
C ALA A 25 -38.60 -9.20 -3.31
N PHE A 26 -37.34 -8.84 -3.14
CA PHE A 26 -37.01 -7.59 -2.48
C PHE A 26 -37.71 -6.53 -3.32
N ALA A 27 -38.73 -5.91 -2.74
CA ALA A 27 -39.37 -4.76 -3.34
C ALA A 27 -38.26 -3.75 -3.62
N ALA A 28 -38.07 -3.37 -4.89
CA ALA A 28 -37.18 -2.32 -5.25
C ALA A 28 -37.44 -1.14 -4.33
N CYS A 29 -36.43 -0.66 -3.61
CA CYS A 29 -36.61 0.45 -2.67
C CYS A 29 -37.04 1.66 -3.49
N THR A 30 -38.29 2.09 -3.34
CA THR A 30 -38.85 3.21 -4.10
C THR A 30 -38.37 4.57 -3.57
N GLY A 31 -37.53 4.57 -2.53
CA GLY A 31 -36.99 5.75 -1.88
C GLY A 31 -36.95 5.60 -0.36
N PHE A 32 -36.36 6.60 0.29
CA PHE A 32 -36.37 6.75 1.74
C PHE A 32 -37.19 8.00 2.10
N ASP A 33 -38.07 7.90 3.08
CA ASP A 33 -38.99 9.00 3.48
C ASP A 33 -38.22 10.26 3.96
N ASP A 34 -36.98 10.06 4.46
CA ASP A 34 -36.11 11.10 5.00
C ASP A 34 -35.03 11.59 4.02
N VAL A 35 -35.09 11.15 2.74
CA VAL A 35 -34.18 11.60 1.68
C VAL A 35 -35.01 12.09 0.49
N PRO A 36 -35.49 13.35 0.52
CA PRO A 36 -36.26 13.92 -0.59
C PRO A 36 -35.37 14.08 -1.85
N GLU A 37 -36.00 14.12 -3.03
CA GLU A 37 -35.28 14.29 -4.32
C GLU A 37 -34.43 15.58 -4.39
N THR A 38 -34.74 16.58 -3.55
CA THR A 38 -33.96 17.82 -3.45
C THR A 38 -32.74 17.73 -2.54
N ALA A 39 -32.54 16.61 -1.83
CA ALA A 39 -31.39 16.43 -0.96
C ALA A 39 -30.13 16.23 -1.82
N ASP A 40 -29.01 16.84 -1.40
CA ASP A 40 -27.69 16.73 -2.05
C ASP A 40 -27.19 15.29 -2.16
N CYS A 41 -27.57 14.43 -1.23
CA CYS A 41 -27.20 13.02 -1.19
C CYS A 41 -28.20 12.10 -1.94
N TYR A 42 -29.30 12.64 -2.49
CA TYR A 42 -30.38 11.81 -3.05
C TYR A 42 -29.87 10.80 -4.09
N GLU A 43 -29.16 11.27 -5.13
CA GLU A 43 -28.62 10.39 -6.18
C GLU A 43 -27.70 9.30 -5.60
N SER A 44 -26.84 9.68 -4.65
CA SER A 44 -25.92 8.74 -4.02
C SER A 44 -26.63 7.68 -3.20
N VAL A 45 -27.61 8.08 -2.39
CA VAL A 45 -28.39 7.16 -1.55
C VAL A 45 -29.23 6.22 -2.42
N MET A 46 -29.86 6.75 -3.47
CA MET A 46 -30.67 5.94 -4.38
C MET A 46 -29.80 4.95 -5.17
N TYR A 47 -28.64 5.38 -5.66
CA TYR A 47 -27.67 4.47 -6.28
C TYR A 47 -27.31 3.30 -5.36
N LEU A 48 -26.97 3.59 -4.09
CA LEU A 48 -26.61 2.54 -3.13
C LEU A 48 -27.79 1.62 -2.79
N ALA A 49 -29.03 2.14 -2.81
CA ALA A 49 -30.24 1.35 -2.58
C ALA A 49 -30.54 0.42 -3.77
N GLU A 50 -30.49 0.94 -4.99
CA GLU A 50 -30.72 0.19 -6.23
C GLU A 50 -29.71 -0.94 -6.43
N HIS A 51 -28.47 -0.75 -5.94
CA HIS A 51 -27.42 -1.77 -5.98
C HIS A 51 -27.35 -2.63 -4.70
N GLU A 52 -28.39 -2.60 -3.87
CA GLU A 52 -28.51 -3.39 -2.62
C GLU A 52 -27.38 -3.15 -1.60
N ILE A 53 -26.61 -2.06 -1.75
CA ILE A 53 -25.51 -1.68 -0.86
C ILE A 53 -26.03 -1.16 0.48
N THR A 54 -27.14 -0.43 0.45
CA THR A 54 -27.84 0.02 1.66
C THR A 54 -29.30 -0.43 1.68
N GLN A 55 -29.81 -0.70 2.88
CA GLN A 55 -31.23 -0.98 3.15
C GLN A 55 -31.82 0.05 4.11
N GLY A 56 -31.09 1.16 4.33
CA GLY A 56 -31.47 2.16 5.32
C GLY A 56 -31.24 1.72 6.76
N THR A 57 -31.94 2.38 7.68
CA THR A 57 -31.89 2.12 9.13
C THR A 57 -33.16 1.44 9.65
N GLY A 58 -34.11 1.19 8.78
CA GLY A 58 -35.44 0.64 9.07
C GLY A 58 -36.55 1.69 8.94
N ASN A 59 -37.79 1.23 8.97
CA ASN A 59 -39.01 2.07 8.88
C ASN A 59 -39.02 3.04 7.67
N GLY A 60 -38.45 2.64 6.54
CA GLY A 60 -38.39 3.50 5.35
C GLY A 60 -37.35 4.64 5.41
N CYS A 61 -36.50 4.68 6.42
CA CYS A 61 -35.54 5.76 6.61
C CYS A 61 -34.11 5.34 6.25
N PHE A 62 -33.33 6.29 5.71
CA PHE A 62 -31.88 6.19 5.51
C PHE A 62 -31.08 6.77 6.68
N SER A 63 -31.64 7.78 7.36
CA SER A 63 -31.04 8.58 8.44
C SER A 63 -29.75 9.32 7.98
N PRO A 64 -29.83 10.23 6.97
CA PRO A 64 -28.68 10.85 6.33
C PRO A 64 -27.79 11.62 7.31
N ASP A 65 -28.36 12.29 8.29
CA ASP A 65 -27.66 13.15 9.27
C ASP A 65 -27.14 12.37 10.50
N ALA A 66 -27.46 11.08 10.61
CA ALA A 66 -26.93 10.27 11.71
C ALA A 66 -25.44 9.95 11.48
N PRO A 67 -24.59 9.96 12.53
CA PRO A 67 -23.22 9.51 12.42
C PRO A 67 -23.12 8.08 11.90
N VAL A 68 -22.15 7.81 11.03
CA VAL A 68 -21.87 6.45 10.55
C VAL A 68 -20.89 5.75 11.48
N THR A 69 -21.17 4.49 11.81
CA THR A 69 -20.28 3.66 12.61
C THR A 69 -19.41 2.75 11.75
N VAL A 70 -18.28 2.28 12.30
CA VAL A 70 -17.37 1.33 11.64
C VAL A 70 -18.13 0.13 11.08
N ARG A 71 -19.02 -0.50 11.85
CA ARG A 71 -19.78 -1.67 11.37
C ARG A 71 -20.78 -1.36 10.25
N GLN A 72 -21.38 -0.18 10.27
CA GLN A 72 -22.29 0.25 9.20
C GLN A 72 -21.50 0.48 7.90
N TRP A 73 -20.37 1.15 7.99
CA TRP A 73 -19.47 1.36 6.86
C TRP A 73 -18.91 0.03 6.31
N ALA A 74 -18.42 -0.85 7.17
CA ALA A 74 -17.94 -2.18 6.78
C ALA A 74 -19.00 -2.99 6.03
N MET A 75 -20.26 -2.93 6.49
CA MET A 75 -21.37 -3.60 5.81
C MET A 75 -21.62 -3.02 4.42
N MET A 76 -21.59 -1.69 4.27
CA MET A 76 -21.71 -1.03 2.96
C MET A 76 -20.58 -1.43 2.03
N LEU A 77 -19.34 -1.47 2.51
CA LEU A 77 -18.19 -1.92 1.73
C LEU A 77 -18.33 -3.38 1.29
N CYS A 78 -18.67 -4.29 2.22
CA CYS A 78 -18.82 -5.71 1.88
C CYS A 78 -19.88 -5.93 0.79
N ARG A 79 -21.00 -5.20 0.86
CA ARG A 79 -22.05 -5.27 -0.18
C ARG A 79 -21.60 -4.66 -1.48
N ALA A 80 -20.93 -3.50 -1.45
CA ALA A 80 -20.44 -2.81 -2.65
C ALA A 80 -19.41 -3.62 -3.45
N TYR A 81 -18.66 -4.50 -2.77
CA TYR A 81 -17.61 -5.31 -3.38
C TYR A 81 -17.90 -6.82 -3.35
N ASP A 82 -19.16 -7.21 -3.21
CA ASP A 82 -19.63 -8.61 -3.20
C ASP A 82 -18.86 -9.52 -2.22
N VAL A 83 -18.50 -8.98 -1.06
CA VAL A 83 -17.81 -9.74 -0.02
C VAL A 83 -18.82 -10.45 0.85
N LYS A 84 -18.75 -11.78 0.86
CA LYS A 84 -19.64 -12.61 1.66
C LYS A 84 -19.44 -12.34 3.15
N VAL A 85 -20.53 -12.06 3.84
CA VAL A 85 -20.61 -11.94 5.31
C VAL A 85 -21.43 -13.09 5.87
N GLU A 86 -21.15 -13.51 7.10
CA GLU A 86 -21.78 -14.67 7.74
C GLU A 86 -22.44 -14.24 9.05
N GLY A 87 -23.64 -14.79 9.32
CA GLY A 87 -24.40 -14.51 10.54
C GLY A 87 -25.89 -14.66 10.35
N SER A 88 -26.61 -14.76 11.46
CA SER A 88 -28.07 -14.88 11.50
C SER A 88 -28.78 -13.61 12.01
N SER A 89 -28.03 -12.70 12.60
CA SER A 89 -28.52 -11.43 13.11
C SER A 89 -27.73 -10.26 12.52
N TRP A 90 -28.27 -9.03 12.61
CA TRP A 90 -27.52 -7.82 12.25
C TRP A 90 -26.17 -7.73 12.98
N SER A 91 -26.16 -8.09 14.27
CA SER A 91 -24.92 -8.07 15.06
C SER A 91 -23.86 -8.98 14.46
N ASP A 92 -24.23 -10.22 14.12
CA ASP A 92 -23.30 -11.20 13.57
C ASP A 92 -22.82 -10.80 12.17
N LEU A 93 -23.75 -10.42 11.29
CA LEU A 93 -23.46 -9.99 9.92
C LEU A 93 -22.53 -8.77 9.91
N SER A 94 -22.80 -7.78 10.75
CA SER A 94 -21.99 -6.57 10.81
C SER A 94 -20.62 -6.80 11.46
N GLN A 95 -20.52 -7.71 12.41
CA GLN A 95 -19.23 -8.13 12.95
C GLN A 95 -18.39 -8.87 11.88
N SER A 96 -19.02 -9.82 11.17
CA SER A 96 -18.39 -10.49 10.04
C SER A 96 -17.90 -9.51 8.97
N ALA A 97 -18.70 -8.45 8.67
CA ALA A 97 -18.30 -7.41 7.72
C ALA A 97 -17.05 -6.65 8.17
N VAL A 98 -16.93 -6.32 9.46
CA VAL A 98 -15.73 -5.67 10.02
C VAL A 98 -14.50 -6.59 9.88
N GLU A 99 -14.64 -7.87 10.21
CA GLU A 99 -13.55 -8.85 10.08
C GLU A 99 -13.10 -9.03 8.62
N GLN A 100 -14.05 -9.13 7.68
CA GLN A 100 -13.73 -9.22 6.25
C GLN A 100 -13.04 -7.95 5.74
N SER A 101 -13.54 -6.78 6.15
CA SER A 101 -12.93 -5.49 5.77
C SER A 101 -11.50 -5.34 6.34
N TYR A 102 -11.26 -5.82 7.56
CA TYR A 102 -9.92 -5.88 8.14
C TYR A 102 -9.00 -6.83 7.34
N ARG A 103 -9.45 -8.06 7.05
CA ARG A 103 -8.67 -9.04 6.28
C ARG A 103 -8.30 -8.55 4.87
N LYS A 104 -9.13 -7.68 4.28
CA LYS A 104 -8.86 -7.04 2.98
C LYS A 104 -8.00 -5.78 3.08
N GLY A 105 -7.61 -5.35 4.28
CA GLY A 105 -6.84 -4.14 4.51
C GLY A 105 -7.65 -2.85 4.30
N TRP A 106 -8.98 -2.92 4.28
CA TRP A 106 -9.86 -1.75 4.16
C TRP A 106 -10.06 -1.01 5.49
N LEU A 107 -9.95 -1.73 6.59
CA LEU A 107 -10.02 -1.22 7.96
C LEU A 107 -8.80 -1.68 8.76
N ASN A 108 -8.45 -0.93 9.79
CA ASN A 108 -7.34 -1.26 10.69
C ASN A 108 -7.80 -2.15 11.87
N GLU A 109 -6.85 -2.62 12.69
CA GLU A 109 -7.11 -3.48 13.84
C GLU A 109 -8.04 -2.83 14.90
N THR A 110 -8.00 -1.51 15.05
CA THR A 110 -8.89 -0.79 15.98
C THR A 110 -10.35 -1.02 15.64
N ALA A 111 -10.68 -1.19 14.36
CA ALA A 111 -12.06 -1.49 13.93
C ALA A 111 -12.59 -2.81 14.52
N LEU A 112 -11.75 -3.82 14.70
CA LEU A 112 -12.15 -5.11 15.28
C LEU A 112 -12.56 -4.98 16.75
N SER A 113 -11.83 -4.18 17.51
CA SER A 113 -12.05 -3.99 18.96
C SER A 113 -13.17 -3.00 19.25
N ALA A 114 -13.45 -2.06 18.34
CA ALA A 114 -14.39 -0.97 18.54
C ALA A 114 -15.36 -0.75 17.35
N PRO A 115 -16.14 -1.76 16.95
CA PRO A 115 -16.98 -1.71 15.74
C PRO A 115 -18.14 -0.71 15.81
N ASN A 116 -18.46 -0.20 16.98
CA ASN A 116 -19.53 0.77 17.21
C ASN A 116 -19.05 2.22 17.26
N ILE A 117 -17.75 2.48 17.16
CA ILE A 117 -17.27 3.87 17.13
C ILE A 117 -17.74 4.56 15.86
N GLN A 118 -17.97 5.85 15.98
CA GLN A 118 -18.28 6.72 14.85
C GLN A 118 -16.99 6.98 14.06
N LEU A 119 -17.10 7.00 12.74
CA LEU A 119 -15.96 7.30 11.88
C LEU A 119 -15.72 8.80 11.79
N CYS A 120 -14.44 9.19 11.81
CA CYS A 120 -14.04 10.51 11.38
C CYS A 120 -13.76 10.53 9.87
N ARG A 121 -13.73 11.72 9.27
CA ARG A 121 -13.57 11.93 7.84
C ARG A 121 -12.26 11.34 7.30
N GLY A 122 -11.16 11.54 8.01
CA GLY A 122 -9.87 10.96 7.62
C GLY A 122 -9.86 9.43 7.60
N ALA A 123 -10.49 8.79 8.59
CA ALA A 123 -10.62 7.33 8.63
C ALA A 123 -11.54 6.79 7.52
N LEU A 124 -12.65 7.49 7.23
CA LEU A 124 -13.53 7.15 6.12
C LEU A 124 -12.81 7.21 4.78
N LEU A 125 -12.09 8.31 4.49
CA LEU A 125 -11.29 8.47 3.27
C LEU A 125 -10.20 7.41 3.16
N LYS A 126 -9.43 7.16 4.24
CA LYS A 126 -8.39 6.13 4.24
C LYS A 126 -8.94 4.76 3.86
N SER A 127 -10.08 4.39 4.42
CA SER A 127 -10.78 3.14 4.11
C SER A 127 -11.27 3.11 2.65
N ALA A 128 -11.87 4.18 2.16
CA ALA A 128 -12.35 4.30 0.78
C ALA A 128 -11.19 4.21 -0.23
N PHE A 129 -10.06 4.86 0.05
CA PHE A 129 -8.86 4.77 -0.80
C PHE A 129 -8.31 3.34 -0.87
N ALA A 130 -8.30 2.62 0.25
CA ALA A 130 -7.89 1.22 0.27
C ALA A 130 -8.77 0.33 -0.60
N THR A 131 -10.11 0.54 -0.60
CA THR A 131 -11.04 -0.23 -1.45
C THR A 131 -10.84 0.07 -2.94
N ALA A 132 -10.65 1.34 -3.29
CA ALA A 132 -10.47 1.80 -4.68
C ALA A 132 -9.03 1.64 -5.18
N LYS A 133 -8.11 1.14 -4.35
CA LYS A 133 -6.67 1.06 -4.63
C LYS A 133 -6.06 2.41 -5.03
N ILE A 134 -6.57 3.49 -4.45
CA ILE A 134 -6.03 4.83 -4.62
C ILE A 134 -4.73 4.91 -3.80
N PRO A 135 -3.57 5.21 -4.41
CA PRO A 135 -2.31 5.25 -3.69
C PRO A 135 -2.28 6.44 -2.72
N VAL A 136 -1.92 6.15 -1.47
CA VAL A 136 -1.68 7.18 -0.44
C VAL A 136 -0.18 7.39 -0.32
N TYR A 137 0.35 8.40 -1.02
CA TYR A 137 1.75 8.78 -0.89
C TYR A 137 1.97 9.65 0.35
N ASP A 138 3.11 9.45 1.01
CA ASP A 138 3.49 10.28 2.15
C ASP A 138 3.63 11.76 1.72
N SER A 139 3.07 12.65 2.54
CA SER A 139 3.05 14.09 2.24
C SER A 139 4.44 14.71 2.11
N VAL A 140 5.46 14.16 2.79
CA VAL A 140 6.85 14.62 2.69
C VAL A 140 7.46 14.40 1.31
N LEU A 141 6.91 13.50 0.49
CA LEU A 141 7.45 13.18 -0.83
C LEU A 141 7.20 14.26 -1.87
N TYR A 142 6.28 15.19 -1.62
CA TYR A 142 5.98 16.28 -2.55
C TYR A 142 6.92 17.47 -2.33
N ALA A 143 7.14 18.27 -3.38
CA ALA A 143 7.96 19.46 -3.31
C ALA A 143 7.41 20.43 -2.24
N GLY A 144 8.25 20.83 -1.28
CA GLY A 144 7.83 21.62 -0.13
C GLY A 144 6.88 20.90 0.83
N GLY A 145 6.75 19.56 0.71
CA GLY A 145 5.85 18.75 1.53
C GLY A 145 6.26 18.72 2.99
N VAL A 146 5.26 18.82 3.84
CA VAL A 146 5.38 18.70 5.30
C VAL A 146 4.84 17.35 5.71
N SER A 147 5.44 16.73 6.73
CA SER A 147 4.90 15.50 7.31
C SER A 147 3.54 15.77 7.92
N LEU A 148 2.51 15.11 7.40
CA LEU A 148 1.15 15.16 7.91
C LEU A 148 0.79 13.84 8.58
N PRO A 149 0.00 13.86 9.66
CA PRO A 149 -0.64 12.65 10.16
C PRO A 149 -1.46 11.94 9.08
N ASP A 150 -1.60 10.63 9.18
CA ASP A 150 -2.28 9.79 8.17
C ASP A 150 -3.63 10.33 7.72
N HIS A 151 -4.48 10.72 8.66
CA HIS A 151 -5.84 11.21 8.35
C HIS A 151 -5.80 12.58 7.65
N GLU A 152 -4.93 13.47 8.06
CA GLU A 152 -4.73 14.77 7.40
C GLU A 152 -4.16 14.61 5.99
N ASN A 153 -3.26 13.65 5.80
CA ASN A 153 -2.76 13.30 4.47
C ASN A 153 -3.88 12.73 3.57
N CYS A 154 -4.81 11.95 4.13
CA CYS A 154 -5.99 11.50 3.38
C CYS A 154 -6.92 12.67 2.99
N ILE A 155 -7.09 13.69 3.84
CA ILE A 155 -7.81 14.92 3.49
C ILE A 155 -7.12 15.65 2.33
N ARG A 156 -5.80 15.80 2.38
CA ARG A 156 -5.04 16.42 1.29
C ARG A 156 -5.28 15.72 -0.06
N ILE A 157 -5.22 14.39 -0.07
CA ILE A 157 -5.51 13.59 -1.27
C ILE A 157 -6.99 13.71 -1.66
N GLY A 158 -7.90 13.70 -0.69
CA GLY A 158 -9.33 13.86 -0.91
C GLY A 158 -9.67 15.19 -1.59
N LYS A 159 -9.01 16.28 -1.20
CA LYS A 159 -9.13 17.59 -1.87
C LYS A 159 -8.63 17.55 -3.32
N GLU A 160 -7.45 16.95 -3.56
CA GLU A 160 -6.90 16.73 -4.90
C GLU A 160 -7.89 15.97 -5.80
N LEU A 161 -8.57 14.97 -5.25
CA LEU A 161 -9.54 14.12 -5.95
C LEU A 161 -10.97 14.68 -5.96
N GLN A 162 -11.22 15.82 -5.36
CA GLN A 162 -12.56 16.43 -5.19
C GLN A 162 -13.54 15.49 -4.47
N LEU A 163 -13.07 14.80 -3.44
CA LEU A 163 -13.84 13.92 -2.56
C LEU A 163 -14.14 14.55 -1.22
N CYS A 164 -13.57 15.70 -0.92
CA CYS A 164 -13.89 16.54 0.24
C CYS A 164 -13.67 18.03 -0.09
N GLY A 165 -14.27 18.90 0.73
CA GLY A 165 -14.16 20.34 0.60
C GLY A 165 -12.88 20.93 1.22
N GLU A 166 -12.63 22.21 0.96
CA GLU A 166 -11.44 22.90 1.47
C GLU A 166 -11.42 23.03 3.00
N GLU A 167 -12.59 23.16 3.62
CA GLU A 167 -12.76 23.36 5.06
C GLU A 167 -12.93 22.03 5.84
N ASP A 168 -12.91 20.88 5.14
CA ASP A 168 -13.13 19.57 5.78
C ASP A 168 -11.98 19.21 6.73
N ASP A 169 -12.34 18.79 7.97
CA ASP A 169 -11.41 18.38 9.02
C ASP A 169 -11.29 16.85 9.09
N ALA A 170 -10.07 16.37 9.24
CA ALA A 170 -9.76 14.95 9.34
C ALA A 170 -10.45 14.26 10.54
N ASN A 171 -10.65 14.98 11.63
CA ASN A 171 -11.23 14.48 12.87
C ASN A 171 -12.75 14.70 12.99
N GLU A 172 -13.35 15.39 12.03
CA GLU A 172 -14.80 15.59 12.01
C GLU A 172 -15.53 14.25 11.90
N ILE A 173 -16.54 14.04 12.76
CA ILE A 173 -17.38 12.85 12.70
C ILE A 173 -18.29 12.95 11.48
N VAL A 174 -18.21 11.95 10.62
CA VAL A 174 -18.97 11.91 9.38
C VAL A 174 -20.34 11.27 9.55
N THR A 175 -21.27 11.74 8.72
CA THR A 175 -22.64 11.25 8.67
C THR A 175 -22.79 10.10 7.67
N ARG A 176 -23.95 9.46 7.70
CA ARG A 176 -24.33 8.45 6.70
C ARG A 176 -24.48 9.07 5.30
N ARG A 177 -24.86 10.35 5.22
CA ARG A 177 -24.84 11.17 3.99
C ARG A 177 -23.44 11.20 3.40
N ASP A 178 -22.45 11.62 4.18
CA ASP A 178 -21.04 11.70 3.73
C ASP A 178 -20.53 10.35 3.24
N ALA A 179 -20.83 9.29 3.99
CA ALA A 179 -20.44 7.93 3.63
C ALA A 179 -21.09 7.46 2.32
N ALA A 180 -22.38 7.78 2.10
CA ALA A 180 -23.07 7.42 0.86
C ALA A 180 -22.51 8.18 -0.35
N MET A 181 -22.29 9.48 -0.21
CA MET A 181 -21.75 10.31 -1.28
C MET A 181 -20.32 9.88 -1.65
N LEU A 182 -19.47 9.61 -0.66
CA LEU A 182 -18.12 9.12 -0.91
C LEU A 182 -18.13 7.74 -1.58
N LEU A 183 -18.94 6.80 -1.08
CA LEU A 183 -18.96 5.44 -1.65
C LEU A 183 -19.51 5.45 -3.08
N HIS A 184 -20.56 6.23 -3.35
CA HIS A 184 -21.07 6.41 -4.70
C HIS A 184 -19.99 6.97 -5.63
N ALA A 185 -19.27 8.01 -5.21
CA ALA A 185 -18.17 8.57 -6.00
C ALA A 185 -17.07 7.53 -6.27
N ILE A 186 -16.66 6.75 -5.26
CA ILE A 186 -15.64 5.70 -5.39
C ILE A 186 -16.06 4.59 -6.35
N LEU A 187 -17.36 4.24 -6.40
CA LEU A 187 -17.87 3.18 -7.27
C LEU A 187 -18.09 3.63 -8.72
N THR A 188 -18.31 4.93 -8.95
CA THR A 188 -18.72 5.44 -10.27
C THR A 188 -17.68 6.30 -10.97
N ARG A 189 -16.64 6.75 -10.28
CA ARG A 189 -15.61 7.63 -10.83
C ARG A 189 -14.25 6.94 -10.90
N ALA A 190 -13.43 7.30 -11.86
CA ALA A 190 -12.02 6.93 -11.91
C ALA A 190 -11.17 8.04 -11.24
N PHE A 191 -10.18 7.64 -10.46
CA PHE A 191 -9.30 8.54 -9.74
C PHE A 191 -7.84 8.32 -10.13
N ALA A 192 -7.10 9.40 -10.24
CA ALA A 192 -5.66 9.37 -10.44
C ALA A 192 -5.00 10.35 -9.47
N VAL A 193 -4.16 9.84 -8.58
CA VAL A 193 -3.32 10.66 -7.69
C VAL A 193 -2.01 10.93 -8.41
N THR A 194 -1.58 12.18 -8.39
CA THR A 194 -0.27 12.56 -8.94
C THR A 194 0.85 11.92 -8.12
N ALA A 195 1.60 11.02 -8.74
CA ALA A 195 2.74 10.40 -8.08
C ALA A 195 3.83 11.44 -7.79
N PRO A 196 4.47 11.41 -6.60
CA PRO A 196 5.63 12.24 -6.32
C PRO A 196 6.76 11.97 -7.32
N ALA A 197 7.50 13.01 -7.67
CA ALA A 197 8.65 12.88 -8.57
C ALA A 197 9.76 12.04 -7.91
N ALA A 198 10.20 10.98 -8.57
CA ALA A 198 11.37 10.25 -8.12
C ALA A 198 12.66 11.06 -8.42
N PRO A 199 13.63 11.09 -7.49
CA PRO A 199 14.87 11.83 -7.68
C PRO A 199 15.82 11.18 -8.70
N VAL A 200 15.51 9.95 -9.13
CA VAL A 200 16.29 9.16 -10.09
C VAL A 200 15.38 8.54 -11.15
N THR A 201 15.94 7.94 -12.20
CA THR A 201 15.17 7.11 -13.13
C THR A 201 14.65 5.89 -12.39
N LEU A 202 13.35 5.85 -12.11
CA LEU A 202 12.67 4.78 -11.39
C LEU A 202 11.78 3.98 -12.35
N VAL A 203 11.90 2.65 -12.28
CA VAL A 203 11.05 1.71 -13.02
C VAL A 203 10.34 0.80 -12.01
N ASN A 204 9.02 0.85 -11.97
CA ASN A 204 8.19 -0.02 -11.14
C ASN A 204 7.64 -1.18 -11.97
N ALA A 205 8.47 -2.21 -12.19
CA ALA A 205 8.06 -3.40 -12.95
C ALA A 205 7.10 -4.29 -12.14
N ALA A 206 7.20 -4.26 -10.81
CA ALA A 206 6.32 -5.03 -9.92
C ALA A 206 4.89 -4.43 -9.81
N GLY A 207 4.66 -3.18 -10.26
CA GLY A 207 3.35 -2.53 -10.18
C GLY A 207 2.84 -2.28 -8.75
N VAL A 208 3.76 -2.20 -7.77
CA VAL A 208 3.43 -2.00 -6.35
C VAL A 208 3.37 -0.52 -5.97
N ASN A 209 2.85 -0.23 -4.77
CA ASN A 209 2.98 1.09 -4.19
C ASN A 209 4.47 1.43 -3.94
N ILE A 210 4.92 2.57 -4.46
CA ILE A 210 6.34 2.98 -4.42
C ILE A 210 6.68 3.90 -3.24
N ASN A 211 5.74 4.13 -2.33
CA ASN A 211 5.90 5.08 -1.22
C ASN A 211 7.18 4.82 -0.41
N ASP A 212 7.36 3.58 0.06
CA ASP A 212 8.51 3.21 0.88
C ASP A 212 9.84 3.33 0.12
N TYR A 213 9.83 3.03 -1.18
CA TYR A 213 11.01 3.18 -2.05
C TYR A 213 11.37 4.66 -2.25
N LEU A 214 10.39 5.54 -2.42
CA LEU A 214 10.63 6.98 -2.51
C LEU A 214 11.13 7.55 -1.18
N LEU A 215 10.60 7.09 -0.05
CA LEU A 215 11.08 7.46 1.29
C LEU A 215 12.53 7.00 1.51
N ALA A 216 12.87 5.79 1.10
CA ALA A 216 14.23 5.28 1.17
C ALA A 216 15.22 6.06 0.27
N LEU A 217 14.80 6.42 -0.95
CA LEU A 217 15.59 7.27 -1.85
C LEU A 217 15.87 8.66 -1.27
N ARG A 218 14.98 9.22 -0.46
CA ARG A 218 15.21 10.51 0.22
C ARG A 218 16.31 10.47 1.27
N GLN A 219 16.66 9.30 1.78
CA GLN A 219 17.77 9.14 2.72
C GLN A 219 19.12 9.15 2.00
N VAL A 220 19.15 8.83 0.71
CA VAL A 220 20.39 8.83 -0.09
C VAL A 220 20.88 10.28 -0.27
N PRO A 221 22.16 10.59 -0.02
CA PRO A 221 22.69 11.94 -0.21
C PRO A 221 22.44 12.47 -1.63
N GLU A 222 22.02 13.74 -1.72
CA GLU A 222 21.67 14.39 -3.01
C GLU A 222 22.80 14.32 -4.04
N PRO A 223 24.09 14.53 -3.70
CA PRO A 223 25.19 14.39 -4.66
C PRO A 223 25.26 12.99 -5.28
N MET A 224 24.96 11.95 -4.50
CA MET A 224 24.94 10.56 -5.00
C MET A 224 23.75 10.32 -5.93
N LEU A 225 22.57 10.83 -5.62
CA LEU A 225 21.39 10.76 -6.51
C LEU A 225 21.66 11.48 -7.84
N ALA A 226 22.32 12.63 -7.79
CA ALA A 226 22.72 13.37 -8.98
C ALA A 226 23.76 12.57 -9.81
N ALA A 227 24.78 12.00 -9.18
CA ALA A 227 25.78 11.15 -9.83
C ALA A 227 25.13 9.89 -10.46
N PHE A 228 24.19 9.26 -9.75
CA PHE A 228 23.45 8.09 -10.23
C PHE A 228 22.69 8.40 -11.53
N LYS A 229 22.01 9.54 -11.56
CA LYS A 229 21.26 10.00 -12.73
C LYS A 229 22.19 10.34 -13.90
N VAL A 230 23.28 11.10 -13.65
CA VAL A 230 24.27 11.48 -14.67
C VAL A 230 24.95 10.26 -15.25
N ALA A 231 25.29 9.26 -14.44
CA ALA A 231 25.90 7.99 -14.88
C ALA A 231 24.93 7.08 -15.65
N GLY A 232 23.66 7.45 -15.77
CA GLY A 232 22.63 6.70 -16.51
C GLY A 232 22.18 5.41 -15.83
N TRP A 233 22.23 5.38 -14.50
CA TRP A 233 21.74 4.24 -13.72
C TRP A 233 20.21 4.26 -13.58
N THR A 234 19.63 3.08 -13.36
CA THR A 234 18.19 2.87 -13.13
C THR A 234 17.95 2.24 -11.76
N TYR A 235 16.99 2.77 -11.03
CA TYR A 235 16.45 2.19 -9.80
C TYR A 235 15.19 1.41 -10.16
N ARG A 236 15.21 0.08 -10.02
CA ARG A 236 14.17 -0.79 -10.56
C ARG A 236 13.57 -1.68 -9.47
N ILE A 237 12.26 -1.54 -9.27
CA ILE A 237 11.47 -2.41 -8.40
C ILE A 237 11.00 -3.59 -9.25
N ASP A 238 11.57 -4.79 -9.01
CA ASP A 238 11.34 -5.97 -9.85
C ASP A 238 11.43 -7.25 -9.01
N PHE A 239 10.27 -7.72 -8.55
CA PHE A 239 10.18 -8.88 -7.68
C PHE A 239 10.54 -10.18 -8.40
N ASP A 240 10.22 -10.28 -9.68
CA ASP A 240 10.50 -11.48 -10.47
C ASP A 240 12.02 -11.63 -10.68
N TYR A 241 12.71 -10.53 -11.01
CA TYR A 241 14.17 -10.54 -11.14
C TYR A 241 14.86 -10.98 -9.84
N ILE A 242 14.47 -10.38 -8.70
CA ILE A 242 15.05 -10.71 -7.39
C ILE A 242 14.73 -12.15 -6.98
N SER A 243 13.50 -12.62 -7.23
CA SER A 243 13.12 -14.01 -6.95
C SER A 243 13.94 -15.00 -7.76
N GLU A 244 14.15 -14.75 -9.04
CA GLU A 244 14.95 -15.62 -9.91
C GLU A 244 16.44 -15.60 -9.50
N LEU A 245 16.99 -14.42 -9.19
CA LEU A 245 18.36 -14.29 -8.69
C LEU A 245 18.56 -15.05 -7.37
N SER A 246 17.60 -14.96 -6.46
CA SER A 246 17.61 -15.68 -5.18
C SER A 246 17.70 -17.21 -5.38
N LYS A 247 16.95 -17.74 -6.37
CA LYS A 247 17.01 -19.16 -6.72
C LYS A 247 18.37 -19.55 -7.31
N GLN A 248 18.90 -18.72 -8.23
CA GLN A 248 20.20 -18.98 -8.88
C GLN A 248 21.36 -19.00 -7.89
N LEU A 249 21.34 -18.08 -6.92
CA LEU A 249 22.37 -17.97 -5.88
C LEU A 249 22.12 -18.91 -4.69
N ASN A 250 20.96 -19.55 -4.61
CA ASN A 250 20.52 -20.36 -3.47
C ASN A 250 20.58 -19.57 -2.14
N MET A 251 20.21 -18.29 -2.18
CA MET A 251 20.18 -17.39 -1.03
C MET A 251 19.02 -16.39 -1.16
N SER A 252 18.52 -15.89 -0.04
CA SER A 252 17.49 -14.85 -0.04
C SER A 252 18.10 -13.50 -0.36
N CYS A 253 17.73 -12.92 -1.50
CA CYS A 253 18.08 -11.56 -1.89
C CYS A 253 16.85 -10.65 -1.80
N ILE A 254 17.05 -9.40 -1.37
CA ILE A 254 16.02 -8.35 -1.37
C ILE A 254 16.40 -7.15 -2.22
N GLY A 255 17.68 -7.08 -2.63
CA GLY A 255 18.27 -6.12 -3.55
C GLY A 255 19.43 -6.74 -4.32
N ALA A 256 19.82 -6.13 -5.42
CA ALA A 256 20.98 -6.50 -6.21
C ALA A 256 21.44 -5.35 -7.11
N THR A 257 22.73 -5.06 -7.11
CA THR A 257 23.35 -4.09 -8.00
C THR A 257 23.99 -4.80 -9.21
N ASN A 258 23.46 -4.52 -10.40
CA ASN A 258 24.00 -5.03 -11.66
C ASN A 258 24.81 -3.93 -12.36
N TYR A 259 26.12 -4.01 -12.25
CA TYR A 259 27.06 -3.01 -12.80
C TYR A 259 27.04 -2.94 -14.33
N SER A 260 26.89 -4.07 -15.01
CA SER A 260 26.89 -4.12 -16.47
C SER A 260 25.63 -3.49 -17.07
N GLN A 261 24.50 -3.63 -16.39
CA GLN A 261 23.22 -3.03 -16.78
C GLN A 261 23.01 -1.64 -16.16
N LYS A 262 23.91 -1.19 -15.27
CA LYS A 262 23.76 0.04 -14.49
C LYS A 262 22.38 0.11 -13.83
N THR A 263 22.01 -0.95 -13.12
CA THR A 263 20.67 -1.05 -12.53
C THR A 263 20.75 -1.60 -11.12
N ILE A 264 20.10 -0.91 -10.19
CA ILE A 264 19.78 -1.43 -8.86
C ILE A 264 18.41 -2.08 -8.95
N TYR A 265 18.31 -3.37 -8.65
CA TYR A 265 17.07 -4.13 -8.57
C TYR A 265 16.66 -4.32 -7.12
N LEU A 266 15.36 -4.22 -6.82
CA LEU A 266 14.84 -4.28 -5.46
C LEU A 266 13.50 -5.03 -5.40
N SER A 267 13.35 -5.86 -4.39
CA SER A 267 12.05 -6.37 -3.93
C SER A 267 11.59 -5.71 -2.63
N GLU A 268 12.52 -5.10 -1.87
CA GLU A 268 12.20 -4.38 -0.64
C GLU A 268 12.93 -3.02 -0.60
N ALA A 269 12.22 -2.00 -0.13
CA ALA A 269 12.77 -0.65 0.00
C ALA A 269 13.93 -0.57 1.00
N SER A 270 13.96 -1.48 1.99
CA SER A 270 15.01 -1.57 3.02
C SER A 270 16.42 -1.83 2.47
N ALA A 271 16.53 -2.40 1.25
CA ALA A 271 17.81 -2.63 0.61
C ALA A 271 18.40 -1.37 -0.07
N THR A 272 17.63 -0.29 -0.22
CA THR A 272 18.02 0.90 -1.00
C THR A 272 19.39 1.45 -0.61
N LEU A 273 19.62 1.70 0.68
CA LEU A 273 20.89 2.28 1.12
C LEU A 273 22.08 1.33 0.90
N HIS A 274 21.89 0.02 1.11
CA HIS A 274 22.92 -0.97 0.84
C HIS A 274 23.31 -0.99 -0.65
N GLU A 275 22.33 -1.02 -1.54
CA GLU A 275 22.58 -1.02 -3.00
C GLU A 275 23.21 0.29 -3.48
N PHE A 276 22.86 1.43 -2.86
CA PHE A 276 23.55 2.69 -3.12
C PHE A 276 25.00 2.68 -2.59
N GLY A 277 25.30 1.89 -1.56
CA GLY A 277 26.70 1.63 -1.14
C GLY A 277 27.50 0.95 -2.24
N HIS A 278 26.94 -0.04 -2.92
CA HIS A 278 27.59 -0.64 -4.09
C HIS A 278 27.74 0.35 -5.26
N PHE A 279 26.77 1.23 -5.47
CA PHE A 279 26.90 2.29 -6.46
C PHE A 279 28.04 3.26 -6.10
N LEU A 280 28.17 3.64 -4.83
CA LEU A 280 29.27 4.49 -4.36
C LEU A 280 30.62 3.81 -4.58
N ASP A 281 30.79 2.56 -4.18
CA ASP A 281 32.00 1.77 -4.43
C ASP A 281 32.40 1.76 -5.92
N TRP A 282 31.42 1.60 -6.80
CA TRP A 282 31.61 1.67 -8.25
C TRP A 282 32.07 3.07 -8.72
N THR A 283 31.47 4.16 -8.19
CA THR A 283 31.84 5.53 -8.58
C THR A 283 33.23 5.90 -8.14
N LEU A 284 33.70 5.34 -7.03
CA LEU A 284 35.06 5.49 -6.51
C LEU A 284 36.11 4.63 -7.26
N GLY A 285 35.66 3.79 -8.20
CA GLY A 285 36.51 2.91 -8.98
C GLY A 285 36.98 1.64 -8.24
N ILE A 286 36.26 1.24 -7.19
CA ILE A 286 36.54 0.06 -6.35
C ILE A 286 38.00 0.11 -5.84
N PRO A 287 38.36 1.09 -4.99
CA PRO A 287 39.75 1.27 -4.55
C PRO A 287 40.27 0.06 -3.77
N ALA A 288 41.55 -0.25 -3.93
CA ALA A 288 42.24 -1.32 -3.16
C ALA A 288 42.18 -1.03 -1.63
N GLU A 289 41.99 0.20 -1.23
CA GLU A 289 41.78 0.62 0.17
C GLU A 289 40.55 -0.02 0.80
N HIS A 290 39.47 -0.25 0.04
CA HIS A 290 38.26 -0.93 0.54
C HIS A 290 38.55 -2.36 0.99
N GLU A 291 39.44 -3.08 0.27
CA GLU A 291 39.92 -4.42 0.67
C GLU A 291 40.75 -4.33 1.95
N GLN A 292 41.59 -3.30 2.09
CA GLN A 292 42.41 -3.10 3.31
C GLN A 292 41.53 -2.81 4.54
N LEU A 293 40.52 -1.93 4.42
CA LEU A 293 39.55 -1.65 5.48
C LEU A 293 38.76 -2.91 5.90
N TYR A 294 38.31 -3.67 4.93
CA TYR A 294 37.62 -4.94 5.14
C TYR A 294 38.48 -5.93 5.94
N LEU A 295 39.71 -6.17 5.50
CA LEU A 295 40.64 -7.10 6.15
C LEU A 295 41.01 -6.67 7.57
N ALA A 296 41.11 -5.36 7.81
CA ALA A 296 41.46 -4.81 9.10
C ALA A 296 40.31 -4.83 10.12
N GLU A 297 39.10 -4.51 9.70
CA GLU A 297 38.07 -4.09 10.65
C GLU A 297 36.73 -4.85 10.53
N ALA A 298 36.43 -5.50 9.41
CA ALA A 298 35.09 -6.08 9.17
C ALA A 298 34.63 -7.04 10.26
N GLN A 299 35.54 -7.89 10.77
CA GLN A 299 35.19 -8.90 11.78
C GLN A 299 34.77 -8.29 13.11
N ASN A 300 35.29 -7.11 13.45
CA ASN A 300 35.05 -6.41 14.72
C ASN A 300 34.10 -5.22 14.59
N SER A 301 33.63 -4.89 13.40
CA SER A 301 32.84 -3.70 13.08
C SER A 301 31.47 -3.63 13.77
N GLY A 302 30.96 -4.76 14.30
CA GLY A 302 29.60 -4.86 14.84
C GLY A 302 28.51 -4.90 13.79
N LEU A 303 28.86 -4.93 12.48
CA LEU A 303 27.90 -5.10 11.39
C LEU A 303 27.42 -6.56 11.28
N ARG A 304 26.34 -6.76 10.55
CA ARG A 304 25.78 -8.10 10.29
C ARG A 304 26.77 -9.01 9.60
N ASP A 305 26.58 -10.32 9.71
CA ASP A 305 27.53 -11.32 9.16
C ASP A 305 27.68 -11.23 7.64
N TYR A 306 26.63 -10.79 6.94
CA TYR A 306 26.67 -10.57 5.51
C TYR A 306 27.76 -9.54 5.10
N ALA A 307 27.93 -8.47 5.87
CA ALA A 307 28.99 -7.48 5.67
C ALA A 307 30.40 -8.07 5.77
N LYS A 308 30.55 -9.20 6.45
CA LYS A 308 31.86 -9.88 6.66
C LYS A 308 32.22 -10.86 5.56
N THR A 309 31.44 -10.97 4.49
CA THR A 309 31.67 -11.94 3.41
C THR A 309 32.70 -11.51 2.41
N ASN A 310 32.80 -10.23 2.09
CA ASN A 310 33.81 -9.64 1.21
C ASN A 310 33.85 -8.11 1.35
N ALA A 311 34.86 -7.48 0.78
CA ALA A 311 35.07 -6.02 0.89
C ALA A 311 33.93 -5.18 0.31
N ARG A 312 33.28 -5.62 -0.77
CA ARG A 312 32.16 -4.87 -1.37
C ARG A 312 30.93 -4.86 -0.49
N GLU A 313 30.58 -6.02 0.10
CA GLU A 313 29.47 -6.11 1.04
C GLU A 313 29.76 -5.33 2.33
N TYR A 314 31.00 -5.38 2.78
CA TYR A 314 31.44 -4.58 3.92
C TYR A 314 31.26 -3.09 3.66
N PHE A 315 31.75 -2.60 2.54
CA PHE A 315 31.66 -1.20 2.15
C PHE A 315 30.18 -0.76 2.01
N ALA A 316 29.36 -1.56 1.34
CA ALA A 316 27.94 -1.27 1.15
C ALA A 316 27.19 -1.23 2.48
N ASP A 317 27.46 -2.16 3.39
CA ASP A 317 26.84 -2.16 4.72
C ASP A 317 27.38 -1.03 5.62
N CYS A 318 28.63 -0.63 5.50
CA CYS A 318 29.16 0.56 6.17
C CYS A 318 28.44 1.84 5.71
N PHE A 319 28.21 2.00 4.40
CA PHE A 319 27.45 3.11 3.86
C PHE A 319 26.00 3.09 4.38
N ASN A 320 25.33 1.93 4.30
CA ASN A 320 23.98 1.77 4.84
C ASN A 320 23.92 2.17 6.33
N TYR A 321 24.87 1.68 7.14
CA TYR A 321 24.92 1.99 8.56
C TYR A 321 25.15 3.49 8.80
N TRP A 322 26.09 4.09 8.05
CA TRP A 322 26.44 5.51 8.15
C TRP A 322 25.20 6.39 7.94
N ILE A 323 24.48 6.18 6.83
CA ILE A 323 23.30 6.99 6.51
C ILE A 323 22.16 6.71 7.46
N ALA A 324 21.84 5.44 7.75
CA ALA A 324 20.70 5.06 8.55
C ALA A 324 20.82 5.51 10.02
N TYR A 325 22.04 5.65 10.52
CA TYR A 325 22.27 5.95 11.93
C TYR A 325 23.01 7.27 12.19
N SER A 326 23.21 8.12 11.19
CA SER A 326 23.86 9.44 11.31
C SER A 326 23.25 10.32 12.42
N GLY A 327 21.93 10.22 12.65
CA GLY A 327 21.23 10.91 13.72
C GLY A 327 21.35 10.28 15.12
N SER A 328 22.07 9.15 15.28
CA SER A 328 22.22 8.44 16.55
C SER A 328 23.66 8.48 17.06
N GLU A 329 23.98 9.45 17.90
CA GLU A 329 25.32 9.62 18.50
C GLU A 329 25.87 8.31 19.09
N LYS A 330 25.06 7.61 19.87
CA LYS A 330 25.45 6.35 20.51
C LYS A 330 25.85 5.27 19.48
N ARG A 331 25.09 5.11 18.38
CA ARG A 331 25.41 4.11 17.37
C ARG A 331 26.63 4.50 16.57
N MET A 332 26.76 5.77 16.24
CA MET A 332 27.89 6.30 15.51
C MET A 332 29.18 6.21 16.33
N GLU A 333 29.15 6.47 17.64
CA GLU A 333 30.29 6.26 18.55
C GLU A 333 30.68 4.77 18.65
N THR A 334 29.67 3.87 18.72
CA THR A 334 29.94 2.43 18.73
C THR A 334 30.65 1.99 17.46
N PHE A 335 30.21 2.46 16.30
CA PHE A 335 30.84 2.15 15.01
C PHE A 335 32.25 2.71 14.91
N ARG A 336 32.47 3.96 15.34
CA ARG A 336 33.80 4.60 15.40
C ARG A 336 34.78 3.79 16.23
N ASN A 337 34.36 3.29 17.39
CA ASN A 337 35.22 2.51 18.27
C ASN A 337 35.53 1.11 17.71
N ALA A 338 34.59 0.52 16.98
CA ALA A 338 34.73 -0.82 16.40
C ALA A 338 35.50 -0.85 15.07
N ALA A 339 35.42 0.23 14.28
CA ALA A 339 36.02 0.33 12.95
C ALA A 339 36.56 1.76 12.70
N PRO A 340 37.62 2.19 13.40
CA PRO A 340 38.10 3.58 13.36
C PRO A 340 38.68 4.02 12.01
N GLN A 341 39.31 3.14 11.25
CA GLN A 341 39.86 3.47 9.91
C GLN A 341 38.69 3.63 8.91
N THR A 342 37.73 2.72 8.92
CA THR A 342 36.52 2.80 8.13
C THR A 342 35.71 4.05 8.48
N TRP A 343 35.60 4.36 9.77
CA TRP A 343 34.99 5.61 10.22
C TRP A 343 35.65 6.85 9.60
N ALA A 344 36.98 6.95 9.70
CA ALA A 344 37.72 8.09 9.14
C ALA A 344 37.55 8.21 7.62
N TYR A 345 37.49 7.07 6.94
CA TYR A 345 37.25 7.02 5.50
C TYR A 345 35.87 7.56 5.12
N PHE A 346 34.81 7.10 5.77
CA PHE A 346 33.44 7.58 5.51
C PHE A 346 33.25 9.04 5.93
N GLU A 347 33.87 9.49 7.03
CA GLU A 347 33.85 10.90 7.42
C GLU A 347 34.51 11.79 6.35
N ALA A 348 35.59 11.34 5.74
CA ALA A 348 36.23 12.04 4.63
C ALA A 348 35.37 12.06 3.37
N LEU A 349 34.74 10.94 3.01
CA LEU A 349 33.79 10.87 1.89
C LEU A 349 32.61 11.82 2.07
N GLU A 350 32.00 11.84 3.24
CA GLU A 350 30.88 12.74 3.53
C GLU A 350 31.31 14.21 3.41
N LYS A 351 32.45 14.60 4.01
CA LYS A 351 33.02 15.95 3.90
C LYS A 351 33.33 16.34 2.46
N ASN A 352 33.65 15.38 1.60
CA ASN A 352 33.92 15.59 0.17
C ASN A 352 32.69 15.33 -0.73
N ASN A 353 31.47 15.47 -0.18
CA ASN A 353 30.22 15.26 -0.92
C ASN A 353 30.12 13.90 -1.62
N TRP A 354 30.63 12.84 -0.99
CA TRP A 354 30.58 11.47 -1.48
C TRP A 354 31.34 11.26 -2.82
N SER A 355 32.34 12.08 -3.07
CA SER A 355 33.25 11.98 -4.22
C SER A 355 34.64 11.56 -3.78
N GLY A 356 35.35 10.77 -4.63
CA GLY A 356 36.72 10.36 -4.41
C GLY A 356 37.74 11.46 -4.77
#